data_f07c691375f5f7e1941fa40fe1590438
#
_entry.id   f07c691375f5f7e1941fa40fe1590438
#
_cell.length_a   1.000
_cell.length_b   1.000
_cell.length_c   1.000
_cell.angle_alpha   90.00
_cell.angle_beta   90.00
_cell.angle_gamma   90.00
#
_symmetry.space_group_name_H-M   'P 1'
#
loop_
_entity.id
_entity.type
_entity.pdbx_description
1 polymer ?
#
loop_
_entity_poly.entity_id
_entity_poly.type
_entity_poly.pdbx_seq_one_letter_code
_entity_poly.pdbx_strand_id
1 'polypeptide(L)'
;MQDLSKYTKTIVPATLCTFYILMIVVPILSIAVYSGMHEILSILKSQGAVSAIRVSLYTTGTALILTFLLGTPAAFFIYRQKPNLFSRILGILSEIPVVLPPAVAGIALLLTFGRSGPVGIHLERLDMGVVFTPVAVILAQFFVSSGFYIQVLGTGIRSVEPEIYEVSYVMGAGRVETFFRVIIPLLSKPVFAGLILAWSRSMGEFGATMMFAGNLEGVTRTMPLEIYTLMQTDLSQAAGMSMILVAVSFIALVAVKVKMQE
;
A
#
# COMPACT_ATOMS: atom_id res chain seq x y z
N MET A 1 1.20 12.00 50.27
CA MET A 1 1.34 10.79 49.42
C MET A 1 0.35 10.71 48.25
N GLN A 2 -0.86 11.26 48.35
CA GLN A 2 -1.86 11.25 47.23
C GLN A 2 -1.46 12.16 46.06
N ASP A 3 -0.81 13.28 46.27
CA ASP A 3 -0.37 14.21 45.21
C ASP A 3 0.76 13.65 44.33
N LEU A 4 1.74 12.96 44.90
CA LEU A 4 2.81 12.31 44.13
C LEU A 4 2.29 11.22 43.19
N SER A 5 1.25 10.45 43.60
CA SER A 5 0.60 9.46 42.77
C SER A 5 -0.15 10.07 41.57
N LYS A 6 -0.70 11.27 41.71
CA LYS A 6 -1.42 11.99 40.67
C LYS A 6 -0.43 12.59 39.65
N TYR A 7 0.70 13.14 40.12
CA TYR A 7 1.76 13.65 39.23
C TYR A 7 2.43 12.54 38.42
N THR A 8 2.76 11.39 39.02
CA THR A 8 3.35 10.27 38.27
C THR A 8 2.40 9.68 37.25
N LYS A 9 1.09 9.62 37.51
CA LYS A 9 0.07 9.10 36.56
C LYS A 9 -0.10 9.97 35.32
N THR A 10 0.25 11.24 35.36
CA THR A 10 0.08 12.16 34.23
C THR A 10 1.41 12.49 33.55
N ILE A 11 2.47 12.74 34.36
CA ILE A 11 3.78 13.16 33.83
C ILE A 11 4.46 12.03 33.06
N VAL A 12 4.48 10.82 33.61
CA VAL A 12 5.14 9.68 32.94
C VAL A 12 4.54 9.38 31.56
N PRO A 13 3.20 9.22 31.40
CA PRO A 13 2.62 9.03 30.08
C PRO A 13 2.87 10.21 29.13
N ALA A 14 2.80 11.45 29.63
CA ALA A 14 3.05 12.64 28.83
C ALA A 14 4.50 12.68 28.32
N THR A 15 5.47 12.39 29.17
CA THR A 15 6.90 12.35 28.79
C THR A 15 7.16 11.26 27.76
N LEU A 16 6.59 10.05 27.94
CA LEU A 16 6.71 8.96 26.97
C LEU A 16 6.05 9.30 25.61
N CYS A 17 4.88 9.92 25.65
CA CYS A 17 4.20 10.40 24.45
C CYS A 17 5.02 11.47 23.71
N THR A 18 5.57 12.43 24.44
CA THR A 18 6.45 13.46 23.85
C THR A 18 7.69 12.85 23.23
N PHE A 19 8.35 11.92 23.92
CA PHE A 19 9.50 11.20 23.39
C PHE A 19 9.14 10.41 22.14
N TYR A 20 8.01 9.70 22.14
CA TYR A 20 7.51 8.98 20.98
C TYR A 20 7.26 9.90 19.77
N ILE A 21 6.62 11.04 20.00
CA ILE A 21 6.36 12.04 18.94
C ILE A 21 7.68 12.60 18.40
N LEU A 22 8.63 12.93 19.27
CA LEU A 22 9.95 13.43 18.85
C LEU A 22 10.70 12.41 18.01
N MET A 23 10.66 11.12 18.37
CA MET A 23 11.26 10.04 17.57
C MET A 23 10.70 9.93 16.15
N ILE A 24 9.47 10.34 15.93
CA ILE A 24 8.84 10.35 14.59
C ILE A 24 9.12 11.68 13.88
N VAL A 25 8.94 12.80 14.57
CA VAL A 25 8.96 14.13 13.94
C VAL A 25 10.39 14.58 13.61
N VAL A 26 11.35 14.32 14.50
CA VAL A 26 12.74 14.77 14.30
C VAL A 26 13.37 14.20 13.04
N PRO A 27 13.28 12.88 12.70
CA PRO A 27 13.81 12.37 11.44
C PRO A 27 13.15 13.00 10.20
N ILE A 28 11.84 13.25 10.24
CA ILE A 28 11.11 13.88 9.12
C ILE A 28 11.56 15.32 8.94
N LEU A 29 11.70 16.08 10.03
CA LEU A 29 12.21 17.45 10.00
C LEU A 29 13.67 17.48 9.51
N SER A 30 14.48 16.49 9.89
CA SER A 30 15.87 16.39 9.41
C SER A 30 15.93 16.25 7.88
N ILE A 31 15.04 15.46 7.26
CA ILE A 31 14.94 15.38 5.80
C ILE A 31 14.63 16.75 5.21
N ALA A 32 13.65 17.47 5.77
CA ALA A 32 13.26 18.80 5.28
C ALA A 32 14.39 19.85 5.41
N VAL A 33 15.13 19.82 6.52
CA VAL A 33 16.29 20.72 6.74
C VAL A 33 17.44 20.39 5.80
N TYR A 34 17.71 19.09 5.59
CA TYR A 34 18.81 18.65 4.73
C TYR A 34 18.54 18.89 3.24
N SER A 35 17.28 18.74 2.79
CA SER A 35 16.92 18.90 1.39
C SER A 35 16.99 20.34 0.90
N GLY A 36 16.68 21.33 1.74
CA GLY A 36 16.56 22.71 1.30
C GLY A 36 15.53 22.92 0.17
N MET A 37 14.98 24.12 0.04
CA MET A 37 14.01 24.43 -1.02
C MET A 37 14.65 24.40 -2.42
N HIS A 38 15.91 24.78 -2.51
CA HIS A 38 16.65 24.79 -3.77
C HIS A 38 16.79 23.38 -4.37
N GLU A 39 17.13 22.39 -3.55
CA GLU A 39 17.28 21.00 -3.98
C GLU A 39 15.95 20.38 -4.41
N ILE A 40 14.87 20.64 -3.68
CA ILE A 40 13.53 20.19 -4.07
C ILE A 40 13.15 20.72 -5.46
N LEU A 41 13.42 22.01 -5.72
CA LEU A 41 13.13 22.61 -7.03
C LEU A 41 14.04 22.11 -8.14
N SER A 42 15.31 21.83 -7.84
CA SER A 42 16.26 21.27 -8.82
C SER A 42 15.87 19.86 -9.24
N ILE A 43 15.46 19.03 -8.28
CA ILE A 43 15.01 17.66 -8.52
C ILE A 43 13.73 17.61 -9.35
N LEU A 44 12.76 18.48 -9.09
CA LEU A 44 11.55 18.58 -9.90
C LEU A 44 11.82 18.96 -11.36
N LYS A 45 13.02 19.47 -11.68
CA LYS A 45 13.48 19.75 -13.04
C LYS A 45 14.32 18.60 -13.62
N SER A 46 14.79 17.66 -12.80
CA SER A 46 15.59 16.54 -13.27
C SER A 46 14.72 15.52 -14.01
N GLN A 47 15.23 15.04 -15.14
CA GLN A 47 14.49 14.08 -15.98
C GLN A 47 14.29 12.73 -15.27
N GLY A 48 15.29 12.29 -14.51
CA GLY A 48 15.24 11.05 -13.72
C GLY A 48 14.14 11.09 -12.66
N ALA A 49 14.09 12.17 -11.84
CA ALA A 49 13.09 12.30 -10.78
C ALA A 49 11.66 12.44 -11.34
N VAL A 50 11.47 13.24 -12.40
CA VAL A 50 10.15 13.38 -13.05
C VAL A 50 9.68 12.04 -13.62
N SER A 51 10.59 11.27 -14.24
CA SER A 51 10.25 9.92 -14.73
C SER A 51 9.90 8.97 -13.60
N ALA A 52 10.64 8.99 -12.49
CA ALA A 52 10.37 8.16 -11.31
C ALA A 52 9.02 8.49 -10.66
N ILE A 53 8.66 9.77 -10.56
CA ILE A 53 7.34 10.20 -10.10
C ILE A 53 6.24 9.64 -11.02
N ARG A 54 6.41 9.78 -12.33
CA ARG A 54 5.43 9.26 -13.31
C ARG A 54 5.28 7.75 -13.21
N VAL A 55 6.40 7.01 -13.17
CA VAL A 55 6.40 5.54 -13.02
C VAL A 55 5.69 5.15 -11.73
N SER A 56 6.04 5.78 -10.59
CA SER A 56 5.40 5.48 -9.30
C SER A 56 3.89 5.71 -9.32
N LEU A 57 3.44 6.87 -9.79
CA LEU A 57 2.01 7.20 -9.82
C LEU A 57 1.23 6.26 -10.76
N TYR A 58 1.76 5.99 -11.94
CA TYR A 58 1.15 5.09 -12.91
C TYR A 58 1.06 3.66 -12.37
N THR A 59 2.18 3.09 -11.91
CA THR A 59 2.22 1.69 -11.45
C THR A 59 1.42 1.48 -10.17
N THR A 60 1.55 2.40 -9.20
CA THR A 60 0.79 2.33 -7.95
C THR A 60 -0.71 2.51 -8.20
N GLY A 61 -1.11 3.44 -9.07
CA GLY A 61 -2.52 3.62 -9.45
C GLY A 61 -3.10 2.36 -10.10
N THR A 62 -2.36 1.74 -11.01
CA THR A 62 -2.76 0.48 -11.66
C THR A 62 -2.81 -0.68 -10.66
N ALA A 63 -1.80 -0.81 -9.79
CA ALA A 63 -1.80 -1.83 -8.73
C ALA A 63 -2.99 -1.66 -7.78
N LEU A 64 -3.36 -0.41 -7.46
CA LEU A 64 -4.52 -0.12 -6.62
C LEU A 64 -5.84 -0.51 -7.28
N ILE A 65 -6.00 -0.24 -8.57
CA ILE A 65 -7.17 -0.66 -9.35
C ILE A 65 -7.28 -2.19 -9.35
N LEU A 66 -6.17 -2.90 -9.59
CA LEU A 66 -6.15 -4.36 -9.53
C LEU A 66 -6.48 -4.87 -8.12
N THR A 67 -5.95 -4.21 -7.08
CA THR A 67 -6.24 -4.53 -5.68
C THR A 67 -7.73 -4.37 -5.38
N PHE A 68 -8.36 -3.31 -5.86
CA PHE A 68 -9.81 -3.11 -5.69
C PHE A 68 -10.62 -4.17 -6.45
N LEU A 69 -10.32 -4.37 -7.74
CA LEU A 69 -11.10 -5.27 -8.61
C LEU A 69 -10.99 -6.74 -8.21
N LEU A 70 -9.80 -7.19 -7.78
CA LEU A 70 -9.56 -8.59 -7.40
C LEU A 70 -9.71 -8.80 -5.88
N GLY A 71 -9.25 -7.86 -5.07
CA GLY A 71 -9.27 -7.95 -3.62
C GLY A 71 -10.66 -7.83 -3.02
N THR A 72 -11.57 -7.01 -3.63
CA THR A 72 -12.94 -6.89 -3.13
C THR A 72 -13.71 -8.21 -3.22
N PRO A 73 -13.84 -8.86 -4.38
CA PRO A 73 -14.50 -10.18 -4.45
C PRO A 73 -13.81 -11.24 -3.59
N ALA A 74 -12.46 -11.22 -3.54
CA ALA A 74 -11.71 -12.15 -2.70
C ALA A 74 -12.04 -11.97 -1.21
N ALA A 75 -12.05 -10.74 -0.70
CA ALA A 75 -12.42 -10.44 0.67
C ALA A 75 -13.85 -10.89 1.00
N PHE A 76 -14.82 -10.62 0.11
CA PHE A 76 -16.18 -11.11 0.29
C PHE A 76 -16.26 -12.64 0.31
N PHE A 77 -15.54 -13.31 -0.57
CA PHE A 77 -15.51 -14.77 -0.58
C PHE A 77 -14.92 -15.36 0.70
N ILE A 78 -13.82 -14.77 1.19
CA ILE A 78 -13.12 -15.24 2.38
C ILE A 78 -13.91 -14.97 3.67
N TYR A 79 -14.49 -13.78 3.82
CA TYR A 79 -14.97 -13.29 5.11
C TYR A 79 -16.48 -13.25 5.28
N ARG A 80 -17.28 -13.28 4.21
CA ARG A 80 -18.75 -13.24 4.29
C ARG A 80 -19.39 -14.56 4.69
N GLN A 81 -18.82 -15.70 4.29
CA GLN A 81 -19.42 -17.00 4.52
C GLN A 81 -19.06 -17.56 5.91
N LYS A 82 -19.90 -18.47 6.42
CA LYS A 82 -19.51 -19.27 7.58
C LYS A 82 -18.15 -19.91 7.28
N PRO A 83 -17.15 -19.74 8.17
CA PRO A 83 -15.79 -20.15 7.87
C PRO A 83 -15.71 -21.66 7.69
N ASN A 84 -15.52 -22.10 6.44
CA ASN A 84 -15.14 -23.45 6.10
C ASN A 84 -13.60 -23.55 6.01
N LEU A 85 -13.08 -24.76 5.92
CA LEU A 85 -11.63 -24.98 5.84
C LEU A 85 -10.99 -24.23 4.65
N PHE A 86 -11.66 -24.21 3.50
CA PHE A 86 -11.17 -23.57 2.29
C PHE A 86 -11.07 -22.04 2.44
N SER A 87 -12.10 -21.37 2.97
CA SER A 87 -12.04 -19.92 3.21
C SER A 87 -11.00 -19.55 4.26
N ARG A 88 -10.78 -20.38 5.27
CA ARG A 88 -9.69 -20.17 6.26
C ARG A 88 -8.32 -20.26 5.62
N ILE A 89 -8.07 -21.26 4.76
CA ILE A 89 -6.81 -21.40 4.02
C ILE A 89 -6.59 -20.18 3.12
N LEU A 90 -7.61 -19.75 2.35
CA LEU A 90 -7.51 -18.58 1.50
C LEU A 90 -7.25 -17.29 2.32
N GLY A 91 -7.85 -17.17 3.50
CA GLY A 91 -7.56 -16.07 4.43
C GLY A 91 -6.09 -16.03 4.82
N ILE A 92 -5.54 -17.15 5.26
CA ILE A 92 -4.11 -17.28 5.61
C ILE A 92 -3.22 -16.98 4.39
N LEU A 93 -3.55 -17.53 3.23
CA LEU A 93 -2.78 -17.28 2.00
C LEU A 93 -2.78 -15.81 1.60
N SER A 94 -3.89 -15.10 1.78
CA SER A 94 -3.98 -13.65 1.50
C SER A 94 -3.14 -12.79 2.45
N GLU A 95 -2.77 -13.32 3.61
CA GLU A 95 -1.94 -12.63 4.61
C GLU A 95 -0.43 -12.89 4.41
N ILE A 96 -0.05 -13.94 3.67
CA ILE A 96 1.36 -14.27 3.41
C ILE A 96 2.15 -13.06 2.88
N PRO A 97 1.68 -12.31 1.86
CA PRO A 97 2.41 -11.16 1.33
C PRO A 97 2.67 -10.05 2.35
N VAL A 98 1.82 -9.94 3.37
CA VAL A 98 1.96 -8.93 4.44
C VAL A 98 3.14 -9.25 5.36
N VAL A 99 3.38 -10.54 5.59
CA VAL A 99 4.42 -11.04 6.52
C VAL A 99 5.77 -11.25 5.81
N LEU A 100 5.74 -11.51 4.51
CA LEU A 100 6.96 -11.77 3.74
C LEU A 100 7.88 -10.54 3.69
N PRO A 101 9.20 -10.71 3.94
CA PRO A 101 10.16 -9.65 3.66
C PRO A 101 10.09 -9.24 2.18
N PRO A 102 10.07 -7.93 1.87
CA PRO A 102 9.88 -7.47 0.49
C PRO A 102 10.86 -8.05 -0.53
N ALA A 103 12.14 -8.21 -0.16
CA ALA A 103 13.13 -8.84 -1.03
C ALA A 103 12.79 -10.30 -1.35
N VAL A 104 12.28 -11.06 -0.37
CA VAL A 104 11.85 -12.46 -0.57
C VAL A 104 10.64 -12.51 -1.50
N ALA A 105 9.68 -11.59 -1.32
CA ALA A 105 8.54 -11.45 -2.23
C ALA A 105 8.98 -11.19 -3.68
N GLY A 106 9.96 -10.30 -3.88
CA GLY A 106 10.51 -10.00 -5.20
C GLY A 106 11.21 -11.21 -5.84
N ILE A 107 12.00 -11.98 -5.07
CA ILE A 107 12.62 -13.22 -5.54
C ILE A 107 11.56 -14.26 -5.90
N ALA A 108 10.52 -14.42 -5.08
CA ALA A 108 9.43 -15.35 -5.38
C ALA A 108 8.71 -14.99 -6.68
N LEU A 109 8.45 -13.69 -6.92
CA LEU A 109 7.88 -13.21 -8.18
C LEU A 109 8.83 -13.44 -9.36
N LEU A 110 10.13 -13.20 -9.19
CA LEU A 110 11.13 -13.44 -10.22
C LEU A 110 11.22 -14.93 -10.57
N LEU A 111 11.21 -15.82 -9.59
CA LEU A 111 11.20 -17.27 -9.82
C LEU A 111 9.92 -17.75 -10.48
N THR A 112 8.81 -17.07 -10.29
CA THR A 112 7.50 -17.42 -10.90
C THR A 112 7.38 -16.90 -12.33
N PHE A 113 7.66 -15.61 -12.53
CA PHE A 113 7.41 -14.89 -13.78
C PHE A 113 8.70 -14.70 -14.63
N GLY A 114 9.87 -15.07 -14.11
CA GLY A 114 11.12 -15.04 -14.85
C GLY A 114 11.12 -16.03 -16.02
N ARG A 115 12.02 -15.84 -16.96
CA ARG A 115 12.09 -16.63 -18.22
C ARG A 115 12.08 -18.14 -18.02
N SER A 116 12.67 -18.63 -16.95
CA SER A 116 12.72 -20.06 -16.57
C SER A 116 11.64 -20.45 -15.55
N GLY A 117 10.81 -19.53 -15.12
CA GLY A 117 9.76 -19.77 -14.11
C GLY A 117 8.53 -20.45 -14.71
N PRO A 118 7.70 -21.09 -13.86
CA PRO A 118 6.55 -21.87 -14.31
C PRO A 118 5.51 -21.05 -15.07
N VAL A 119 5.35 -19.75 -14.79
CA VAL A 119 4.47 -18.84 -15.53
C VAL A 119 5.24 -18.13 -16.63
N GLY A 120 6.47 -17.71 -16.35
CA GLY A 120 7.31 -16.95 -17.27
C GLY A 120 7.58 -17.68 -18.58
N ILE A 121 7.83 -18.98 -18.58
CA ILE A 121 8.03 -19.80 -19.79
C ILE A 121 6.84 -19.66 -20.76
N HIS A 122 5.62 -19.62 -20.24
CA HIS A 122 4.43 -19.50 -21.09
C HIS A 122 4.25 -18.08 -21.63
N LEU A 123 4.59 -17.07 -20.80
CA LEU A 123 4.54 -15.67 -21.22
C LEU A 123 5.60 -15.33 -22.26
N GLU A 124 6.83 -15.85 -22.11
CA GLU A 124 7.90 -15.68 -23.11
C GLU A 124 7.54 -16.30 -24.48
N ARG A 125 6.85 -17.43 -24.50
CA ARG A 125 6.36 -18.04 -25.77
C ARG A 125 5.35 -17.17 -26.50
N LEU A 126 4.70 -16.25 -25.79
CA LEU A 126 3.71 -15.31 -26.33
C LEU A 126 4.31 -13.90 -26.56
N ASP A 127 5.65 -13.75 -26.45
CA ASP A 127 6.34 -12.45 -26.46
C ASP A 127 5.81 -11.46 -25.40
N MET A 128 5.30 -11.98 -24.27
CA MET A 128 4.74 -11.22 -23.16
C MET A 128 5.64 -11.28 -21.91
N GLY A 129 6.95 -11.23 -22.08
CA GLY A 129 7.90 -11.22 -20.96
C GLY A 129 7.62 -10.09 -19.98
N VAL A 130 7.54 -10.41 -18.69
CA VAL A 130 7.12 -9.45 -17.64
C VAL A 130 8.30 -8.81 -16.94
N VAL A 131 9.39 -9.54 -16.74
CA VAL A 131 10.56 -9.08 -15.95
C VAL A 131 11.18 -7.84 -16.59
N PHE A 132 11.61 -6.90 -15.77
CA PHE A 132 12.16 -5.59 -16.18
C PHE A 132 11.20 -4.68 -16.98
N THR A 133 9.89 -4.88 -16.78
CA THR A 133 8.86 -4.03 -17.38
C THR A 133 8.04 -3.29 -16.32
N PRO A 134 7.26 -2.25 -16.67
CA PRO A 134 6.33 -1.63 -15.74
C PRO A 134 5.29 -2.62 -15.17
N VAL A 135 4.98 -3.68 -15.90
CA VAL A 135 4.07 -4.75 -15.43
C VAL A 135 4.68 -5.48 -14.24
N ALA A 136 6.00 -5.73 -14.22
CA ALA A 136 6.67 -6.31 -13.06
C ALA A 136 6.57 -5.42 -11.83
N VAL A 137 6.69 -4.09 -12.00
CA VAL A 137 6.49 -3.12 -10.90
C VAL A 137 5.07 -3.21 -10.36
N ILE A 138 4.06 -3.21 -11.24
CA ILE A 138 2.65 -3.30 -10.88
C ILE A 138 2.37 -4.61 -10.12
N LEU A 139 2.88 -5.73 -10.60
CA LEU A 139 2.72 -7.03 -9.93
C LEU A 139 3.40 -7.08 -8.55
N ALA A 140 4.62 -6.52 -8.43
CA ALA A 140 5.30 -6.41 -7.15
C ALA A 140 4.48 -5.57 -6.15
N GLN A 141 4.04 -4.40 -6.56
CA GLN A 141 3.22 -3.50 -5.75
C GLN A 141 1.87 -4.13 -5.36
N PHE A 142 1.18 -4.75 -6.32
CA PHE A 142 -0.07 -5.48 -6.08
C PHE A 142 0.14 -6.62 -5.07
N PHE A 143 1.16 -7.45 -5.28
CA PHE A 143 1.45 -8.59 -4.40
C PHE A 143 1.66 -8.15 -2.95
N VAL A 144 2.48 -7.12 -2.72
CA VAL A 144 2.86 -6.68 -1.36
C VAL A 144 1.75 -5.89 -0.67
N SER A 145 0.84 -5.26 -1.43
CA SER A 145 -0.17 -4.35 -0.87
C SER A 145 -1.57 -4.92 -0.78
N SER A 146 -1.93 -5.88 -1.63
CA SER A 146 -3.30 -6.42 -1.70
C SER A 146 -3.76 -7.07 -0.40
N GLY A 147 -2.86 -7.75 0.34
CA GLY A 147 -3.17 -8.35 1.62
C GLY A 147 -3.66 -7.35 2.67
N PHE A 148 -3.09 -6.15 2.71
CA PHE A 148 -3.54 -5.08 3.61
C PHE A 148 -4.97 -4.64 3.31
N TYR A 149 -5.31 -4.48 2.03
CA TYR A 149 -6.66 -4.17 1.61
C TYR A 149 -7.67 -5.26 2.02
N ILE A 150 -7.32 -6.52 1.74
CA ILE A 150 -8.18 -7.67 2.05
C ILE A 150 -8.44 -7.78 3.56
N GLN A 151 -7.43 -7.56 4.41
CA GLN A 151 -7.57 -7.58 5.88
C GLN A 151 -8.50 -6.47 6.38
N VAL A 152 -8.30 -5.23 5.93
CA VAL A 152 -9.12 -4.09 6.36
C VAL A 152 -10.57 -4.26 5.91
N LEU A 153 -10.76 -4.60 4.63
CA LEU A 153 -12.10 -4.85 4.10
C LEU A 153 -12.76 -6.07 4.78
N GLY A 154 -12.00 -7.13 5.03
CA GLY A 154 -12.48 -8.32 5.73
C GLY A 154 -12.97 -8.02 7.16
N THR A 155 -12.29 -7.13 7.87
CA THR A 155 -12.76 -6.65 9.18
C THR A 155 -14.08 -5.89 9.05
N GLY A 156 -14.21 -5.02 8.05
CA GLY A 156 -15.46 -4.33 7.74
C GLY A 156 -16.60 -5.30 7.38
N ILE A 157 -16.32 -6.31 6.54
CA ILE A 157 -17.33 -7.31 6.15
C ILE A 157 -17.84 -8.08 7.37
N ARG A 158 -16.95 -8.44 8.29
CA ARG A 158 -17.34 -9.14 9.54
C ARG A 158 -18.16 -8.30 10.51
N SER A 159 -18.06 -6.98 10.45
CA SER A 159 -18.86 -6.06 11.27
C SER A 159 -20.28 -5.82 10.73
N VAL A 160 -20.59 -6.29 9.52
CA VAL A 160 -21.95 -6.20 8.96
C VAL A 160 -22.83 -7.28 9.59
N GLU A 161 -23.86 -6.87 10.28
CA GLU A 161 -24.83 -7.76 10.93
C GLU A 161 -25.58 -8.59 9.88
N PRO A 162 -25.75 -9.91 10.09
CA PRO A 162 -26.48 -10.79 9.17
C PRO A 162 -27.90 -10.32 8.88
N GLU A 163 -28.55 -9.68 9.86
CA GLU A 163 -29.91 -9.15 9.80
C GLU A 163 -30.08 -8.11 8.67
N ILE A 164 -29.03 -7.37 8.34
CA ILE A 164 -29.06 -6.38 7.23
C ILE A 164 -29.33 -7.08 5.90
N TYR A 165 -28.76 -8.27 5.70
CA TYR A 165 -29.02 -9.06 4.50
C TYR A 165 -30.46 -9.58 4.48
N GLU A 166 -30.94 -10.08 5.63
CA GLU A 166 -32.29 -10.64 5.78
C GLU A 166 -33.35 -9.55 5.54
N VAL A 167 -33.19 -8.39 6.17
CA VAL A 167 -34.10 -7.25 5.97
C VAL A 167 -34.14 -6.81 4.51
N SER A 168 -32.97 -6.76 3.83
CA SER A 168 -32.92 -6.41 2.42
C SER A 168 -33.71 -7.39 1.55
N TYR A 169 -33.63 -8.67 1.83
CA TYR A 169 -34.37 -9.71 1.11
C TYR A 169 -35.88 -9.66 1.40
N VAL A 170 -36.28 -9.40 2.64
CA VAL A 170 -37.68 -9.22 3.00
C VAL A 170 -38.28 -8.00 2.31
N MET A 171 -37.48 -6.94 2.09
CA MET A 171 -37.88 -5.75 1.31
C MET A 171 -37.92 -6.00 -0.20
N GLY A 172 -37.64 -7.22 -0.66
CA GLY A 172 -37.72 -7.60 -2.07
C GLY A 172 -36.44 -7.35 -2.88
N ALA A 173 -35.35 -6.91 -2.24
CA ALA A 173 -34.10 -6.70 -2.94
C ALA A 173 -33.43 -8.05 -3.31
N GLY A 174 -33.05 -8.21 -4.56
CA GLY A 174 -32.27 -9.36 -5.00
C GLY A 174 -30.81 -9.31 -4.45
N ARG A 175 -30.08 -10.45 -4.54
CA ARG A 175 -28.69 -10.55 -4.03
C ARG A 175 -27.75 -9.50 -4.61
N VAL A 176 -27.84 -9.22 -5.90
CA VAL A 176 -27.01 -8.22 -6.59
C VAL A 176 -27.40 -6.81 -6.12
N GLU A 177 -28.67 -6.54 -6.00
CA GLU A 177 -29.19 -5.26 -5.54
C GLU A 177 -28.79 -4.98 -4.08
N THR A 178 -28.96 -5.95 -3.19
CA THR A 178 -28.48 -5.87 -1.81
C THR A 178 -26.98 -5.58 -1.76
N PHE A 179 -26.18 -6.26 -2.59
CA PHE A 179 -24.74 -6.07 -2.62
C PHE A 179 -24.36 -4.63 -3.01
N PHE A 180 -24.88 -4.11 -4.13
CA PHE A 180 -24.47 -2.81 -4.64
C PHE A 180 -25.16 -1.63 -3.92
N ARG A 181 -26.43 -1.77 -3.52
CA ARG A 181 -27.21 -0.67 -2.92
C ARG A 181 -27.15 -0.62 -1.40
N VAL A 182 -26.81 -1.72 -0.73
CA VAL A 182 -26.79 -1.77 0.74
C VAL A 182 -25.38 -2.05 1.26
N ILE A 183 -24.76 -3.15 0.83
CA ILE A 183 -23.52 -3.63 1.43
C ILE A 183 -22.30 -2.78 1.00
N ILE A 184 -22.13 -2.47 -0.28
CA ILE A 184 -21.01 -1.65 -0.76
C ILE A 184 -21.03 -0.24 -0.17
N PRO A 185 -22.16 0.50 -0.12
CA PRO A 185 -22.23 1.78 0.57
C PRO A 185 -21.91 1.69 2.07
N LEU A 186 -22.40 0.64 2.75
CA LEU A 186 -22.12 0.41 4.17
C LEU A 186 -20.62 0.17 4.43
N LEU A 187 -19.95 -0.51 3.50
CA LEU A 187 -18.52 -0.80 3.54
C LEU A 187 -17.64 0.30 2.93
N SER A 188 -18.20 1.44 2.55
CA SER A 188 -17.43 2.51 1.91
C SER A 188 -16.20 2.91 2.75
N LYS A 189 -16.37 3.12 4.06
CA LYS A 189 -15.27 3.48 4.96
C LYS A 189 -14.17 2.41 5.02
N PRO A 190 -14.45 1.11 5.27
CA PRO A 190 -13.44 0.04 5.17
C PRO A 190 -12.78 -0.06 3.78
N VAL A 191 -13.54 0.08 2.69
CA VAL A 191 -13.00 0.07 1.34
C VAL A 191 -11.98 1.20 1.14
N PHE A 192 -12.35 2.43 1.46
CA PHE A 192 -11.44 3.56 1.33
C PHE A 192 -10.22 3.42 2.26
N ALA A 193 -10.42 3.05 3.52
CA ALA A 193 -9.32 2.85 4.46
C ALA A 193 -8.33 1.78 3.97
N GLY A 194 -8.85 0.66 3.47
CA GLY A 194 -8.04 -0.41 2.92
C GLY A 194 -7.28 0.00 1.65
N LEU A 195 -7.93 0.76 0.75
CA LEU A 195 -7.27 1.27 -0.47
C LEU A 195 -6.14 2.24 -0.15
N ILE A 196 -6.29 3.09 0.86
CA ILE A 196 -5.24 4.01 1.28
C ILE A 196 -4.05 3.26 1.86
N LEU A 197 -4.32 2.30 2.73
CA LEU A 197 -3.26 1.50 3.32
C LEU A 197 -2.51 0.72 2.23
N ALA A 198 -3.22 0.11 1.27
CA ALA A 198 -2.63 -0.55 0.12
C ALA A 198 -1.83 0.43 -0.75
N TRP A 199 -2.37 1.62 -1.02
CA TRP A 199 -1.68 2.65 -1.79
C TRP A 199 -0.39 3.12 -1.10
N SER A 200 -0.46 3.45 0.19
CA SER A 200 0.72 3.87 0.96
C SER A 200 1.80 2.78 0.97
N ARG A 201 1.38 1.51 1.10
CA ARG A 201 2.30 0.37 1.05
C ARG A 201 2.91 0.19 -0.33
N SER A 202 2.14 0.34 -1.42
CA SER A 202 2.62 0.28 -2.80
C SER A 202 3.58 1.42 -3.13
N MET A 203 3.25 2.65 -2.72
CA MET A 203 4.04 3.84 -3.02
C MET A 203 5.44 3.76 -2.39
N GLY A 204 5.57 3.18 -1.19
CA GLY A 204 6.84 2.95 -0.51
C GLY A 204 7.53 1.63 -0.89
N GLU A 205 7.03 0.88 -1.90
CA GLU A 205 7.62 -0.42 -2.23
C GLU A 205 8.96 -0.25 -2.95
N PHE A 206 9.98 -0.88 -2.39
CA PHE A 206 11.35 -0.86 -2.87
C PHE A 206 11.89 -2.26 -3.13
N GLY A 207 11.81 -3.14 -2.11
CA GLY A 207 12.52 -4.42 -2.09
C GLY A 207 12.04 -5.40 -3.16
N ALA A 208 10.74 -5.62 -3.26
CA ALA A 208 10.17 -6.53 -4.25
C ALA A 208 10.36 -5.97 -5.67
N THR A 209 10.19 -4.65 -5.85
CA THR A 209 10.39 -3.99 -7.13
C THR A 209 11.84 -4.12 -7.60
N MET A 210 12.81 -3.85 -6.73
CA MET A 210 14.23 -3.96 -7.06
C MET A 210 14.62 -5.37 -7.51
N MET A 211 14.15 -6.40 -6.81
CA MET A 211 14.49 -7.80 -7.09
C MET A 211 13.79 -8.36 -8.33
N PHE A 212 12.57 -7.92 -8.62
CA PHE A 212 11.76 -8.47 -9.71
C PHE A 212 11.75 -7.60 -10.98
N ALA A 213 11.61 -6.27 -10.82
CA ALA A 213 11.52 -5.35 -11.93
C ALA A 213 12.83 -4.61 -12.24
N GLY A 214 13.83 -4.68 -11.34
CA GLY A 214 15.09 -3.96 -11.48
C GLY A 214 14.94 -2.45 -11.24
N ASN A 215 15.93 -1.67 -11.72
CA ASN A 215 16.02 -0.22 -11.49
C ASN A 215 16.36 0.50 -12.81
N LEU A 216 15.48 0.40 -13.80
CA LEU A 216 15.67 0.99 -15.13
C LEU A 216 15.02 2.37 -15.18
N GLU A 217 15.83 3.40 -15.45
CA GLU A 217 15.36 4.78 -15.55
C GLU A 217 14.27 4.92 -16.63
N GLY A 218 13.18 5.62 -16.29
CA GLY A 218 12.06 5.83 -17.18
C GLY A 218 11.15 4.62 -17.40
N VAL A 219 11.52 3.43 -16.94
CA VAL A 219 10.80 2.18 -17.19
C VAL A 219 10.29 1.54 -15.88
N THR A 220 11.21 1.19 -14.96
CA THR A 220 10.86 0.50 -13.70
C THR A 220 11.29 1.25 -12.46
N ARG A 221 12.09 2.32 -12.62
CA ARG A 221 12.59 3.10 -11.49
C ARG A 221 11.46 3.91 -10.86
N THR A 222 11.02 3.48 -9.69
CA THR A 222 10.05 4.18 -8.85
C THR A 222 10.73 5.25 -7.98
N MET A 223 9.95 6.10 -7.30
CA MET A 223 10.49 7.11 -6.38
C MET A 223 11.40 6.53 -5.30
N PRO A 224 11.07 5.42 -4.60
CA PRO A 224 12.00 4.78 -3.66
C PRO A 224 13.30 4.29 -4.32
N LEU A 225 13.25 3.80 -5.55
CA LEU A 225 14.43 3.38 -6.30
C LEU A 225 15.27 4.58 -6.75
N GLU A 226 14.65 5.69 -7.11
CA GLU A 226 15.37 6.95 -7.43
C GLU A 226 16.04 7.52 -6.18
N ILE A 227 15.38 7.53 -5.02
CA ILE A 227 15.99 7.94 -3.74
C ILE A 227 17.24 7.10 -3.47
N TYR A 228 17.14 5.79 -3.64
CA TYR A 228 18.27 4.88 -3.46
C TYR A 228 19.43 5.18 -4.43
N THR A 229 19.13 5.47 -5.69
CA THR A 229 20.14 5.82 -6.72
C THR A 229 20.82 7.15 -6.38
N LEU A 230 20.04 8.16 -6.04
CA LEU A 230 20.56 9.48 -5.64
C LEU A 230 21.39 9.41 -4.36
N MET A 231 21.02 8.57 -3.40
CA MET A 231 21.76 8.40 -2.14
C MET A 231 23.20 7.89 -2.36
N GLN A 232 23.47 7.21 -3.47
CA GLN A 232 24.81 6.73 -3.81
C GLN A 232 25.71 7.84 -4.37
N THR A 233 25.15 8.96 -4.84
CA THR A 233 25.86 10.05 -5.49
C THR A 233 25.77 11.37 -4.75
N ASP A 234 24.59 11.73 -4.27
CA ASP A 234 24.30 13.03 -3.63
C ASP A 234 23.17 12.88 -2.60
N LEU A 235 23.56 12.90 -1.32
CA LEU A 235 22.63 12.77 -0.20
C LEU A 235 21.60 13.92 -0.14
N SER A 236 21.98 15.12 -0.60
CA SER A 236 21.09 16.28 -0.60
C SER A 236 19.95 16.11 -1.60
N GLN A 237 20.28 15.61 -2.81
CA GLN A 237 19.28 15.26 -3.81
C GLN A 237 18.39 14.10 -3.36
N ALA A 238 18.98 13.06 -2.73
CA ALA A 238 18.20 11.98 -2.16
C ALA A 238 17.21 12.46 -1.09
N ALA A 239 17.64 13.40 -0.23
CA ALA A 239 16.77 14.03 0.77
C ALA A 239 15.64 14.85 0.11
N GLY A 240 15.94 15.59 -0.97
CA GLY A 240 14.95 16.32 -1.75
C GLY A 240 13.88 15.40 -2.36
N MET A 241 14.29 14.32 -2.98
CA MET A 241 13.35 13.32 -3.54
C MET A 241 12.53 12.62 -2.44
N SER A 242 13.15 12.36 -1.28
CA SER A 242 12.46 11.82 -0.11
C SER A 242 11.39 12.77 0.41
N MET A 243 11.67 14.07 0.44
CA MET A 243 10.70 15.08 0.86
C MET A 243 9.50 15.17 -0.09
N ILE A 244 9.73 15.03 -1.40
CA ILE A 244 8.64 14.93 -2.39
C ILE A 244 7.77 13.70 -2.13
N LEU A 245 8.38 12.54 -1.87
CA LEU A 245 7.64 11.31 -1.55
C LEU A 245 6.83 11.47 -0.26
N VAL A 246 7.41 12.06 0.78
CA VAL A 246 6.71 12.36 2.05
C VAL A 246 5.53 13.30 1.81
N ALA A 247 5.72 14.37 1.03
CA ALA A 247 4.66 15.33 0.71
C ALA A 247 3.50 14.66 -0.05
N VAL A 248 3.80 13.87 -1.07
CA VAL A 248 2.79 13.10 -1.84
C VAL A 248 2.02 12.16 -0.92
N SER A 249 2.73 11.42 -0.06
CA SER A 249 2.13 10.48 0.90
C SER A 249 1.24 11.20 1.93
N PHE A 250 1.70 12.34 2.43
CA PHE A 250 0.97 13.13 3.41
C PHE A 250 -0.30 13.76 2.81
N ILE A 251 -0.22 14.33 1.61
CA ILE A 251 -1.37 14.89 0.90
C ILE A 251 -2.45 13.83 0.68
N ALA A 252 -2.05 12.63 0.24
CA ALA A 252 -2.98 11.53 0.05
C ALA A 252 -3.64 11.10 1.37
N LEU A 253 -2.85 10.98 2.45
CA LEU A 253 -3.37 10.64 3.78
C LEU A 253 -4.40 11.65 4.27
N VAL A 254 -4.10 12.95 4.13
CA VAL A 254 -5.00 14.04 4.55
C VAL A 254 -6.27 14.05 3.71
N ALA A 255 -6.15 13.97 2.37
CA ALA A 255 -7.30 13.97 1.47
C ALA A 255 -8.32 12.89 1.82
N VAL A 256 -7.83 11.74 2.23
CA VAL A 256 -8.70 10.63 2.60
C VAL A 256 -9.27 10.79 4.01
N LYS A 257 -8.46 11.22 5.00
CA LYS A 257 -8.99 11.46 6.34
C LYS A 257 -10.14 12.47 6.34
N VAL A 258 -9.99 13.53 5.56
CA VAL A 258 -11.06 14.54 5.41
C VAL A 258 -12.33 13.89 4.83
N LYS A 259 -12.20 13.10 3.76
CA LYS A 259 -13.35 12.44 3.13
C LYS A 259 -14.00 11.34 3.98
N MET A 260 -13.29 10.76 4.95
CA MET A 260 -13.84 9.76 5.88
C MET A 260 -14.61 10.40 7.06
N GLN A 261 -14.43 11.70 7.31
CA GLN A 261 -15.12 12.42 8.39
C GLN A 261 -16.44 13.04 7.92
N GLU A 262 -16.64 13.18 6.62
CA GLU A 262 -17.91 13.52 5.99
C GLU A 262 -18.79 12.27 5.81
#